data_f761a2eced84268c364bf5cbf20ec98b
#
_entry.id   f761a2eced84268c364bf5cbf20ec98b
#
_cell.length_a   1.000
_cell.length_b   1.000
_cell.length_c   1.000
_cell.angle_alpha   90.00
_cell.angle_beta   90.00
_cell.angle_gamma   90.00
#
_symmetry.space_group_name_H-M   'P 1'
#
loop_
_entity.id
_entity.type
_entity.pdbx_description
1 polymer ?
#
loop_
_entity_poly.entity_id
_entity_poly.type
_entity_poly.pdbx_seq_one_letter_code
_entity_poly.pdbx_strand_id
1 'polypeptide(L)'
;CGNNEKIREQLEKRFAEDETVSVIGYTDQMPLYMAAADIVYTKPGGLTSTETAVAGKSLIHTFPIPGCETENRKFFASHGMCMYAHSPLALAKVGVKLLNSPEIQEKMKKAQHRHVRSEAAEDIVHFAERHIRPWQ
;
A
#
# COMPACT_ATOMS: atom_id res chain seq x y z
N CYS A 1 9.52 -10.19 -1.18
CA CYS A 1 10.53 -10.53 -0.14
C CYS A 1 11.67 -9.50 -0.08
N GLY A 2 11.76 -8.62 -1.08
CA GLY A 2 12.86 -7.69 -1.18
C GLY A 2 14.21 -8.43 -1.18
N ASN A 3 15.17 -7.91 -0.42
CA ASN A 3 16.51 -8.51 -0.31
C ASN A 3 16.63 -9.61 0.76
N ASN A 4 15.51 -10.06 1.32
CA ASN A 4 15.52 -11.11 2.34
C ASN A 4 15.47 -12.50 1.69
N GLU A 5 16.64 -13.00 1.29
CA GLU A 5 16.78 -14.30 0.62
C GLU A 5 16.29 -15.45 1.49
N LYS A 6 16.57 -15.42 2.79
CA LYS A 6 16.13 -16.48 3.72
C LYS A 6 14.60 -16.63 3.76
N ILE A 7 13.87 -15.51 3.81
CA ILE A 7 12.40 -15.55 3.77
C ILE A 7 11.92 -16.00 2.38
N ARG A 8 12.59 -15.55 1.30
CA ARG A 8 12.24 -15.95 -0.07
C ARG A 8 12.33 -17.47 -0.21
N GLU A 9 13.46 -18.07 0.11
CA GLU A 9 13.68 -19.53 0.03
C GLU A 9 12.68 -20.32 0.86
N GLN A 10 12.34 -19.85 2.07
CA GLN A 10 11.34 -20.49 2.92
C GLN A 10 9.94 -20.47 2.27
N LEU A 11 9.56 -19.36 1.67
CA LEU A 11 8.26 -19.23 1.01
C LEU A 11 8.22 -20.01 -0.30
N GLU A 12 9.27 -19.96 -1.12
CA GLU A 12 9.40 -20.76 -2.35
C GLU A 12 9.26 -22.26 -2.04
N LYS A 13 9.95 -22.73 -1.01
CA LYS A 13 9.83 -24.13 -0.56
C LYS A 13 8.42 -24.47 -0.06
N ARG A 14 7.80 -23.54 0.69
CA ARG A 14 6.45 -23.76 1.26
C ARG A 14 5.38 -23.83 0.17
N PHE A 15 5.50 -23.06 -0.88
CA PHE A 15 4.51 -22.91 -1.95
C PHE A 15 4.97 -23.55 -3.26
N ALA A 16 5.98 -24.44 -3.24
CA ALA A 16 6.55 -25.07 -4.43
C ALA A 16 5.52 -25.80 -5.32
N GLU A 17 4.47 -26.32 -4.71
CA GLU A 17 3.40 -27.08 -5.38
C GLU A 17 2.16 -26.23 -5.67
N ASP A 18 2.17 -24.94 -5.31
CA ASP A 18 1.02 -24.04 -5.44
C ASP A 18 1.27 -23.03 -6.57
N GLU A 19 0.83 -23.36 -7.78
CA GLU A 19 0.97 -22.52 -8.98
C GLU A 19 0.25 -21.16 -8.86
N THR A 20 -0.63 -20.99 -7.89
CA THR A 20 -1.34 -19.72 -7.67
C THR A 20 -0.52 -18.72 -6.87
N VAL A 21 0.61 -19.14 -6.28
CA VAL A 21 1.49 -18.32 -5.47
C VAL A 21 2.81 -18.05 -6.19
N SER A 22 3.10 -16.78 -6.41
CA SER A 22 4.40 -16.35 -6.95
C SER A 22 5.21 -15.66 -5.85
N VAL A 23 6.35 -16.24 -5.49
CA VAL A 23 7.29 -15.66 -4.51
C VAL A 23 8.33 -14.83 -5.26
N ILE A 24 8.39 -13.52 -4.96
CA ILE A 24 9.23 -12.57 -5.68
C ILE A 24 10.24 -11.96 -4.71
N GLY A 25 11.51 -11.86 -5.14
CA GLY A 25 12.58 -11.16 -4.45
C GLY A 25 12.46 -9.63 -4.62
N TYR A 26 13.61 -8.95 -4.66
CA TYR A 26 13.64 -7.54 -5.04
C TYR A 26 13.22 -7.37 -6.50
N THR A 27 12.43 -6.31 -6.78
CA THR A 27 12.02 -5.96 -8.13
C THR A 27 11.93 -4.44 -8.27
N ASP A 28 12.29 -3.93 -9.42
CA ASP A 28 12.08 -2.55 -9.87
C ASP A 28 10.73 -2.38 -10.58
N GLN A 29 10.01 -3.48 -10.80
CA GLN A 29 8.71 -3.50 -11.48
C GLN A 29 7.51 -3.40 -10.52
N MET A 30 7.70 -2.92 -9.29
CA MET A 30 6.61 -2.79 -8.30
C MET A 30 5.39 -2.02 -8.83
N PRO A 31 5.54 -0.95 -9.64
CA PRO A 31 4.38 -0.27 -10.23
C PRO A 31 3.51 -1.18 -11.11
N LEU A 32 4.11 -2.12 -11.85
CA LEU A 32 3.37 -3.08 -12.68
C LEU A 32 2.60 -4.08 -11.82
N TYR A 33 3.22 -4.59 -10.75
CA TYR A 33 2.54 -5.48 -9.80
C TYR A 33 1.37 -4.77 -9.11
N MET A 34 1.56 -3.51 -8.69
CA MET A 34 0.48 -2.71 -8.14
C MET A 34 -0.64 -2.47 -9.15
N ALA A 35 -0.29 -2.15 -10.40
CA ALA A 35 -1.28 -1.94 -11.45
C ALA A 35 -2.10 -3.21 -11.77
N ALA A 36 -1.50 -4.39 -11.67
CA ALA A 36 -2.17 -5.67 -11.91
C ALA A 36 -2.97 -6.19 -10.70
N ALA A 37 -2.68 -5.70 -9.48
CA ALA A 37 -3.32 -6.18 -8.27
C ALA A 37 -4.77 -5.69 -8.13
N ASP A 38 -5.64 -6.53 -7.58
CA ASP A 38 -6.98 -6.14 -7.11
C ASP A 38 -6.91 -5.60 -5.68
N ILE A 39 -6.04 -6.20 -4.85
CA ILE A 39 -5.80 -5.79 -3.46
C ILE A 39 -4.30 -5.78 -3.18
N VAL A 40 -3.86 -4.76 -2.48
CA VAL A 40 -2.50 -4.65 -1.94
C VAL A 40 -2.54 -4.79 -0.43
N TYR A 41 -1.82 -5.80 0.10
CA TYR A 41 -1.56 -5.94 1.53
C TYR A 41 -0.17 -5.39 1.83
N THR A 42 -0.09 -4.40 2.70
CA THR A 42 1.20 -3.85 3.13
C THR A 42 1.14 -3.37 4.58
N LYS A 43 2.28 -3.30 5.23
CA LYS A 43 2.36 -2.53 6.47
C LYS A 43 2.07 -1.04 6.17
N PRO A 44 1.60 -0.24 7.14
CA PRO A 44 1.23 1.15 6.89
C PRO A 44 2.44 2.10 6.76
N GLY A 45 3.36 1.74 5.87
CA GLY A 45 4.49 2.59 5.49
C GLY A 45 4.05 3.75 4.59
N GLY A 46 4.68 4.90 4.71
CA GLY A 46 4.30 6.10 3.97
C GLY A 46 4.33 5.89 2.44
N LEU A 47 5.45 5.41 1.90
CA LEU A 47 5.64 5.28 0.45
C LEU A 47 4.66 4.29 -0.17
N THR A 48 4.69 3.02 0.22
CA THR A 48 3.85 1.98 -0.39
C THR A 48 2.35 2.27 -0.23
N SER A 49 1.94 2.86 0.91
CA SER A 49 0.54 3.24 1.10
C SER A 49 0.10 4.36 0.16
N THR A 50 0.93 5.38 -0.05
CA THR A 50 0.62 6.49 -0.97
C THR A 50 0.69 6.04 -2.44
N GLU A 51 1.67 5.22 -2.82
CA GLU A 51 1.77 4.63 -4.16
C GLU A 51 0.52 3.80 -4.49
N THR A 52 0.08 2.95 -3.55
CA THR A 52 -1.14 2.16 -3.70
C THR A 52 -2.39 3.04 -3.84
N ALA A 53 -2.47 4.12 -3.07
CA ALA A 53 -3.57 5.07 -3.13
C ALA A 53 -3.59 5.86 -4.45
N VAL A 54 -2.43 6.29 -4.95
CA VAL A 54 -2.31 6.95 -6.27
C VAL A 54 -2.72 5.99 -7.39
N ALA A 55 -2.32 4.72 -7.29
CA ALA A 55 -2.73 3.67 -8.23
C ALA A 55 -4.24 3.32 -8.13
N GLY A 56 -4.96 3.87 -7.15
CA GLY A 56 -6.38 3.63 -6.93
C GLY A 56 -6.72 2.18 -6.60
N LYS A 57 -5.81 1.48 -5.93
CA LYS A 57 -5.95 0.05 -5.60
C LYS A 57 -6.52 -0.15 -4.20
N SER A 58 -7.28 -1.22 -4.03
CA SER A 58 -7.80 -1.60 -2.72
C SER A 58 -6.65 -1.89 -1.76
N LEU A 59 -6.62 -1.19 -0.64
CA LEU A 59 -5.52 -1.21 0.31
C LEU A 59 -5.94 -1.86 1.64
N ILE A 60 -5.17 -2.84 2.07
CA ILE A 60 -5.31 -3.44 3.40
C ILE A 60 -3.99 -3.26 4.15
N HIS A 61 -4.05 -2.52 5.26
CA HIS A 61 -2.93 -2.38 6.16
C HIS A 61 -2.80 -3.60 7.08
N THR A 62 -1.61 -4.19 7.07
CA THR A 62 -1.22 -5.24 8.01
C THR A 62 -0.76 -4.63 9.34
N PHE A 63 0.08 -5.34 10.09
CA PHE A 63 0.51 -4.88 11.41
C PHE A 63 1.56 -3.77 11.28
N PRO A 64 1.37 -2.61 11.94
CA PRO A 64 2.32 -1.51 11.93
C PRO A 64 3.52 -1.82 12.83
N ILE A 65 4.65 -1.26 12.47
CA ILE A 65 5.75 -1.04 13.42
C ILE A 65 5.33 0.14 14.31
N PRO A 66 5.44 0.03 15.65
CA PRO A 66 5.09 1.13 16.55
C PRO A 66 5.80 2.44 16.20
N GLY A 67 5.07 3.54 16.27
CA GLY A 67 5.54 4.87 15.89
C GLY A 67 4.82 5.42 14.66
N CYS A 68 5.57 5.91 13.68
CA CYS A 68 5.01 6.58 12.50
C CYS A 68 4.03 5.71 11.69
N GLU A 69 4.25 4.40 11.62
CA GLU A 69 3.34 3.51 10.89
C GLU A 69 1.98 3.38 11.59
N THR A 70 1.92 3.51 12.92
CA THR A 70 0.66 3.55 13.66
C THR A 70 -0.16 4.79 13.29
N GLU A 71 0.49 5.95 13.18
CA GLU A 71 -0.17 7.20 12.80
C GLU A 71 -0.59 7.18 11.31
N ASN A 72 0.23 6.64 10.43
CA ASN A 72 -0.14 6.42 9.03
C ASN A 72 -1.41 5.57 8.93
N ARG A 73 -1.48 4.45 9.67
CA ARG A 73 -2.68 3.59 9.66
C ARG A 73 -3.91 4.34 10.13
N LYS A 74 -3.80 5.12 11.23
CA LYS A 74 -4.90 5.93 11.73
C LYS A 74 -5.37 6.94 10.69
N PHE A 75 -4.44 7.64 10.05
CA PHE A 75 -4.75 8.60 8.99
C PHE A 75 -5.48 7.94 7.83
N PHE A 76 -4.94 6.88 7.26
CA PHE A 76 -5.56 6.19 6.13
C PHE A 76 -6.94 5.61 6.49
N ALA A 77 -7.06 5.00 7.65
CA ALA A 77 -8.31 4.38 8.09
C ALA A 77 -9.40 5.42 8.40
N SER A 78 -9.07 6.52 9.09
CA SER A 78 -10.03 7.58 9.41
C SER A 78 -10.58 8.30 8.17
N HIS A 79 -9.82 8.29 7.06
CA HIS A 79 -10.25 8.87 5.79
C HIS A 79 -10.86 7.82 4.82
N GLY A 80 -11.02 6.56 5.25
CA GLY A 80 -11.60 5.52 4.41
C GLY A 80 -10.71 5.05 3.26
N MET A 81 -9.40 5.31 3.33
CA MET A 81 -8.43 4.99 2.30
C MET A 81 -7.85 3.57 2.39
N CYS A 82 -8.09 2.87 3.49
CA CYS A 82 -7.68 1.48 3.69
C CYS A 82 -8.64 0.73 4.60
N MET A 83 -8.54 -0.59 4.58
CA MET A 83 -9.06 -1.47 5.63
C MET A 83 -7.90 -2.06 6.42
N TYR A 84 -8.18 -2.59 7.62
CA TYR A 84 -7.19 -3.29 8.45
C TYR A 84 -7.89 -4.27 9.39
N ALA A 85 -7.11 -5.16 10.02
CA ALA A 85 -7.60 -6.04 11.06
C ALA A 85 -6.48 -6.36 12.06
N HIS A 86 -6.86 -6.97 13.19
CA HIS A 86 -5.95 -7.20 14.32
C HIS A 86 -5.42 -8.64 14.39
N SER A 87 -5.75 -9.51 13.44
CA SER A 87 -5.20 -10.87 13.35
C SER A 87 -5.07 -11.31 11.88
N PRO A 88 -4.16 -12.26 11.58
CA PRO A 88 -4.00 -12.78 10.22
C PRO A 88 -5.29 -13.33 9.61
N LEU A 89 -6.08 -14.09 10.40
CA LEU A 89 -7.35 -14.63 9.94
C LEU A 89 -8.37 -13.53 9.63
N ALA A 90 -8.41 -12.49 10.45
CA ALA A 90 -9.29 -11.35 10.22
C ALA A 90 -8.85 -10.54 8.99
N LEU A 91 -7.54 -10.39 8.73
CA LEU A 91 -7.01 -9.79 7.50
C LEU A 91 -7.44 -10.56 6.25
N ALA A 92 -7.38 -11.89 6.27
CA ALA A 92 -7.85 -12.73 5.17
C ALA A 92 -9.36 -12.51 4.91
N LYS A 93 -10.19 -12.51 5.97
CA LYS A 93 -11.64 -12.25 5.86
C LYS A 93 -11.93 -10.85 5.30
N VAL A 94 -11.17 -9.84 5.72
CA VAL A 94 -11.28 -8.47 5.18
C VAL A 94 -10.97 -8.45 3.69
N GLY A 95 -9.96 -9.17 3.23
CA GLY A 95 -9.62 -9.27 1.81
C GLY A 95 -10.73 -9.92 0.99
N VAL A 96 -11.24 -11.06 1.44
CA VAL A 96 -12.37 -11.74 0.78
C VAL A 96 -13.59 -10.82 0.70
N LYS A 97 -13.91 -10.11 1.79
CA LYS A 97 -15.01 -9.14 1.80
C LYS A 97 -14.77 -8.03 0.78
N LEU A 98 -13.56 -7.50 0.74
CA LEU A 98 -13.22 -6.38 -0.17
C LEU A 98 -13.28 -6.83 -1.64
N LEU A 99 -12.77 -8.01 -1.98
CA LEU A 99 -12.88 -8.59 -3.32
C LEU A 99 -14.33 -8.73 -3.79
N ASN A 100 -15.23 -9.09 -2.90
CA ASN A 100 -16.65 -9.29 -3.20
C ASN A 100 -17.52 -8.03 -3.02
N SER A 101 -16.91 -6.85 -2.83
CA SER A 101 -17.64 -5.61 -2.55
C SER A 101 -17.17 -4.44 -3.41
N PRO A 102 -17.55 -4.39 -4.70
CA PRO A 102 -17.13 -3.32 -5.61
C PRO A 102 -17.48 -1.91 -5.09
N GLU A 103 -18.57 -1.78 -4.36
CA GLU A 103 -18.96 -0.50 -3.76
C GLU A 103 -17.95 -0.01 -2.71
N ILE A 104 -17.39 -0.94 -1.90
CA ILE A 104 -16.39 -0.59 -0.89
C ILE A 104 -15.10 -0.21 -1.59
N GLN A 105 -14.70 -0.95 -2.62
CA GLN A 105 -13.51 -0.63 -3.43
C GLN A 105 -13.63 0.76 -4.05
N GLU A 106 -14.75 1.08 -4.67
CA GLU A 106 -14.97 2.37 -5.31
C GLU A 106 -15.01 3.53 -4.29
N LYS A 107 -15.62 3.33 -3.13
CA LYS A 107 -15.58 4.32 -2.03
C LYS A 107 -14.16 4.56 -1.53
N MET A 108 -13.38 3.50 -1.37
CA MET A 108 -11.97 3.58 -0.97
C MET A 108 -11.15 4.34 -2.01
N LYS A 109 -11.28 4.02 -3.28
CA LYS A 109 -10.60 4.70 -4.39
C LYS A 109 -10.93 6.19 -4.42
N LYS A 110 -12.20 6.57 -4.29
CA LYS A 110 -12.61 7.98 -4.22
C LYS A 110 -11.99 8.70 -3.02
N ALA A 111 -11.93 8.04 -1.87
CA ALA A 111 -11.27 8.59 -0.68
C ALA A 111 -9.76 8.77 -0.90
N GLN A 112 -9.09 7.80 -1.50
CA GLN A 112 -7.68 7.86 -1.86
C GLN A 112 -7.40 9.06 -2.79
N HIS A 113 -8.12 9.20 -3.89
CA HIS A 113 -7.94 10.31 -4.83
C HIS A 113 -8.25 11.69 -4.23
N ARG A 114 -9.11 11.75 -3.19
CA ARG A 114 -9.40 13.00 -2.49
C ARG A 114 -8.26 13.45 -1.57
N HIS A 115 -7.57 12.51 -0.94
CA HIS A 115 -6.62 12.78 0.14
C HIS A 115 -5.16 12.58 -0.25
N VAL A 116 -4.88 11.88 -1.35
CA VAL A 116 -3.52 11.64 -1.85
C VAL A 116 -3.41 12.21 -3.26
N ARG A 117 -2.48 13.15 -3.43
CA ARG A 117 -2.23 13.81 -4.72
C ARG A 117 -1.16 13.05 -5.51
N SER A 118 -1.43 12.75 -6.77
CA SER A 118 -0.46 12.13 -7.69
C SER A 118 0.76 13.02 -7.95
N GLU A 119 0.55 14.35 -7.93
CA GLU A 119 1.55 15.37 -8.29
C GLU A 119 2.17 16.04 -7.06
N ALA A 120 2.16 15.34 -5.90
CA ALA A 120 2.66 15.91 -4.65
C ALA A 120 4.13 16.36 -4.71
N ALA A 121 4.98 15.66 -5.48
CA ALA A 121 6.38 16.05 -5.66
C ALA A 121 6.51 17.39 -6.40
N GLU A 122 5.74 17.59 -7.47
CA GLU A 122 5.71 18.85 -8.23
C GLU A 122 5.17 20.00 -7.38
N ASP A 123 4.11 19.75 -6.60
CA ASP A 123 3.59 20.74 -5.66
C ASP A 123 4.63 21.20 -4.65
N ILE A 124 5.43 20.26 -4.11
CA ILE A 124 6.51 20.58 -3.17
C ILE A 124 7.58 21.44 -3.84
N VAL A 125 7.99 21.10 -5.06
CA VAL A 125 8.97 21.89 -5.84
C VAL A 125 8.42 23.30 -6.08
N HIS A 126 7.20 23.43 -6.59
CA HIS A 126 6.58 24.73 -6.84
C HIS A 126 6.37 25.56 -5.56
N PHE A 127 6.11 24.90 -4.42
CA PHE A 127 6.06 25.58 -3.14
C PHE A 127 7.43 26.08 -2.74
N ALA A 128 8.47 25.26 -2.86
CA ALA A 128 9.84 25.63 -2.54
C ALA A 128 10.33 26.81 -3.40
N GLU A 129 10.14 26.75 -4.72
CA GLU A 129 10.51 27.83 -5.65
C GLU A 129 9.90 29.19 -5.28
N ARG A 130 8.65 29.20 -4.81
CA ARG A 130 7.96 30.43 -4.39
C ARG A 130 8.42 30.97 -3.05
N HIS A 131 8.98 30.13 -2.15
CA HIS A 131 9.28 30.48 -0.78
C HIS A 131 10.77 30.49 -0.44
N ILE A 132 11.61 29.88 -1.28
CA ILE A 132 13.07 29.96 -1.12
C ILE A 132 13.52 31.33 -1.65
N ARG A 133 14.00 32.18 -0.73
CA ARG A 133 14.72 33.40 -1.13
C ARG A 133 16.06 33.00 -1.72
N PRO A 134 16.49 33.59 -2.88
CA PRO A 134 17.84 33.37 -3.36
C PRO A 134 18.83 33.75 -2.26
N TRP A 135 19.82 32.88 -2.04
CA TRP A 135 20.94 33.20 -1.16
C TRP A 135 21.64 34.44 -1.72
N GLN A 136 21.65 35.53 -0.96
CA GLN A 136 22.43 36.75 -1.30
C GLN A 136 23.86 36.55 -0.84
#